data_b27fa9117409ba27b7767d99c847a347
#
_entry.id   b27fa9117409ba27b7767d99c847a347
#
_cell.length_a   1.000
_cell.length_b   1.000
_cell.length_c   1.000
_cell.angle_alpha   90.00
_cell.angle_beta   90.00
_cell.angle_gamma   90.00
#
_symmetry.space_group_name_H-M   'P 1'
#
loop_
_entity.id
_entity.type
_entity.pdbx_description
1 polymer ?
#
loop_
_entity_poly.entity_id
_entity_poly.type
_entity_poly.pdbx_seq_one_letter_code
_entity_poly.pdbx_strand_id
1 'polypeptide(L)'
;MRLADINGDGRPDIATGWEEGGVIRAYMHPGKAKVKDRWPMIEVGQVRSPEDAVFADLDGDGDADIVSSSEGRTRAVHFHWSPRNDPQREVLPWRTEAVPVTAGKQSWMFAVPMNIDEQGMDLVLGSKGAGATIGWLRSPKNPRDVKAWTYHPWYNAGWIMSLIRHDMDGDSDLDVLASDRRSQTPGVLWLENPGPKAMQDNPAKKWTVHHIGAREGEVMFITQTIRKQVVIRKSKVPKSFGLDFLTVNRTDAIYAAVRPNRIEVLRPGKDPRQPWTSEVIEYPLAQFGTAKAARAADLDGDGKPEIAVTCEAANGAKSGAFYLKKVGERWEPRDIGGPKGLKYDRIELVDLDGDGDLDLLTCEERDFNAVLWYENPHR
;
A
#
# COMPACT_ATOMS: atom_id res chain seq x y z
N MET A 1 -4.30 -7.45 1.27
CA MET A 1 -4.69 -6.97 2.62
C MET A 1 -4.39 -5.50 2.76
N ARG A 2 -5.34 -4.70 3.27
CA ARG A 2 -5.22 -3.26 3.55
C ARG A 2 -5.86 -2.93 4.88
N LEU A 3 -5.27 -1.97 5.60
CA LEU A 3 -5.74 -1.53 6.91
C LEU A 3 -6.33 -0.13 6.84
N ALA A 4 -7.44 0.10 7.53
CA ALA A 4 -7.99 1.41 7.85
C ALA A 4 -8.92 1.29 9.07
N ASP A 5 -9.05 2.35 9.85
CA ASP A 5 -10.09 2.48 10.86
C ASP A 5 -11.36 3.02 10.18
N ILE A 6 -12.30 2.12 9.87
CA ILE A 6 -13.51 2.49 9.10
C ILE A 6 -14.73 2.77 9.97
N ASN A 7 -14.65 2.44 11.24
CA ASN A 7 -15.73 2.66 12.21
C ASN A 7 -15.43 3.78 13.22
N GLY A 8 -14.23 4.38 13.16
CA GLY A 8 -13.81 5.50 14.00
C GLY A 8 -13.48 5.11 15.45
N ASP A 9 -13.16 3.83 15.69
CA ASP A 9 -12.87 3.33 17.04
C ASP A 9 -11.37 3.39 17.41
N GLY A 10 -10.53 3.88 16.49
CA GLY A 10 -9.09 4.03 16.66
C GLY A 10 -8.29 2.75 16.41
N ARG A 11 -8.91 1.69 15.88
CA ARG A 11 -8.28 0.40 15.60
C ARG A 11 -8.31 0.08 14.11
N PRO A 12 -7.31 -0.68 13.61
CA PRO A 12 -7.27 -1.01 12.20
C PRO A 12 -8.21 -2.16 11.85
N ASP A 13 -9.18 -1.90 10.98
CA ASP A 13 -9.96 -2.92 10.30
C ASP A 13 -9.21 -3.41 9.05
N ILE A 14 -9.57 -4.58 8.53
CA ILE A 14 -8.85 -5.24 7.44
C ILE A 14 -9.77 -5.44 6.23
N ALA A 15 -9.35 -4.97 5.04
CA ALA A 15 -9.94 -5.38 3.76
C ALA A 15 -9.05 -6.40 3.05
N THR A 16 -9.66 -7.44 2.47
CA THR A 16 -8.94 -8.48 1.72
C THR A 16 -9.69 -8.89 0.46
N GLY A 17 -8.91 -9.16 -0.60
CA GLY A 17 -9.36 -9.95 -1.73
C GLY A 17 -8.88 -11.40 -1.56
N TRP A 18 -9.76 -12.37 -1.75
CA TRP A 18 -9.47 -13.81 -1.70
C TRP A 18 -9.47 -14.37 -3.12
N GLU A 19 -8.29 -14.50 -3.71
CA GLU A 19 -8.13 -14.78 -5.15
C GLU A 19 -8.81 -16.08 -5.57
N GLU A 20 -8.55 -17.19 -4.88
CA GLU A 20 -9.13 -18.49 -5.19
C GLU A 20 -10.64 -18.56 -4.88
N GLY A 21 -11.06 -17.91 -3.80
CA GLY A 21 -12.46 -17.85 -3.38
C GLY A 21 -13.30 -16.87 -4.21
N GLY A 22 -12.68 -15.93 -4.91
CA GLY A 22 -13.37 -14.90 -5.68
C GLY A 22 -14.25 -14.00 -4.81
N VAL A 23 -13.81 -13.65 -3.60
CA VAL A 23 -14.60 -12.91 -2.62
C VAL A 23 -13.82 -11.75 -2.01
N ILE A 24 -14.50 -10.65 -1.77
CA ILE A 24 -13.99 -9.49 -1.01
C ILE A 24 -14.58 -9.52 0.39
N ARG A 25 -13.72 -9.38 1.38
CA ARG A 25 -14.11 -9.40 2.80
C ARG A 25 -13.53 -8.23 3.55
N ALA A 26 -14.30 -7.75 4.54
CA ALA A 26 -13.83 -6.85 5.57
C ALA A 26 -13.88 -7.57 6.94
N TYR A 27 -12.86 -7.32 7.77
CA TYR A 27 -12.79 -7.85 9.14
C TYR A 27 -12.68 -6.68 10.09
N MET A 28 -13.63 -6.62 11.02
CA MET A 28 -13.70 -5.56 12.01
C MET A 28 -12.86 -5.93 13.23
N HIS A 29 -12.01 -5.02 13.69
CA HIS A 29 -11.18 -5.25 14.86
C HIS A 29 -12.07 -5.44 16.11
N PRO A 30 -12.01 -6.61 16.79
CA PRO A 30 -12.96 -6.93 17.87
C PRO A 30 -12.64 -6.28 19.22
N GLY A 31 -11.61 -5.43 19.28
CA GLY A 31 -11.06 -4.85 20.49
C GLY A 31 -10.00 -5.72 21.17
N LYS A 32 -9.13 -5.10 21.96
CA LYS A 32 -7.97 -5.74 22.60
C LYS A 32 -8.29 -7.07 23.31
N ALA A 33 -9.38 -7.12 24.07
CA ALA A 33 -9.75 -8.32 24.84
C ALA A 33 -10.10 -9.53 23.96
N LYS A 34 -10.42 -9.33 22.70
CA LYS A 34 -10.88 -10.35 21.75
C LYS A 34 -10.05 -10.43 20.48
N VAL A 35 -8.92 -9.72 20.42
CA VAL A 35 -8.09 -9.67 19.22
C VAL A 35 -7.58 -11.04 18.77
N LYS A 36 -7.41 -11.97 19.72
CA LYS A 36 -7.00 -13.38 19.47
C LYS A 36 -8.18 -14.30 19.09
N ASP A 37 -9.41 -13.80 19.19
CA ASP A 37 -10.60 -14.53 18.76
C ASP A 37 -10.81 -14.40 17.25
N ARG A 38 -11.81 -15.11 16.71
CA ARG A 38 -12.23 -14.91 15.33
C ARG A 38 -12.86 -13.53 15.17
N TRP A 39 -12.31 -12.73 14.28
CA TRP A 39 -12.82 -11.38 14.01
C TRP A 39 -14.18 -11.40 13.32
N PRO A 40 -15.09 -10.49 13.65
CA PRO A 40 -16.32 -10.27 12.89
C PRO A 40 -15.97 -10.02 11.42
N MET A 41 -16.62 -10.75 10.51
CA MET A 41 -16.33 -10.73 9.09
C MET A 41 -17.59 -10.33 8.30
N ILE A 42 -17.40 -9.43 7.35
CA ILE A 42 -18.41 -9.01 6.39
C ILE A 42 -17.99 -9.52 5.01
N GLU A 43 -18.83 -10.28 4.35
CA GLU A 43 -18.69 -10.57 2.92
C GLU A 43 -19.23 -9.37 2.13
N VAL A 44 -18.32 -8.63 1.49
CA VAL A 44 -18.61 -7.36 0.84
C VAL A 44 -19.12 -7.59 -0.58
N GLY A 45 -18.56 -8.57 -1.30
CA GLY A 45 -18.96 -8.88 -2.65
C GLY A 45 -18.14 -10.01 -3.28
N GLN A 46 -18.60 -10.48 -4.42
CA GLN A 46 -17.96 -11.55 -5.17
C GLN A 46 -17.33 -10.99 -6.44
N VAL A 47 -16.03 -11.18 -6.58
CA VAL A 47 -15.20 -10.75 -7.73
C VAL A 47 -14.17 -11.83 -8.00
N ARG A 48 -14.09 -12.36 -9.21
CA ARG A 48 -13.10 -13.38 -9.56
C ARG A 48 -11.70 -12.80 -9.67
N SER A 49 -10.71 -13.54 -9.15
CA SER A 49 -9.28 -13.18 -9.17
C SER A 49 -9.00 -11.76 -8.65
N PRO A 50 -9.44 -11.41 -7.43
CA PRO A 50 -9.12 -10.11 -6.85
C PRO A 50 -7.65 -10.10 -6.38
N GLU A 51 -6.93 -9.04 -6.75
CA GLU A 51 -5.52 -8.81 -6.37
C GLU A 51 -5.40 -7.87 -5.16
N ASP A 52 -6.29 -6.90 -5.04
CA ASP A 52 -6.29 -5.92 -3.95
C ASP A 52 -7.73 -5.57 -3.54
N ALA A 53 -7.87 -5.12 -2.30
CA ALA A 53 -9.09 -4.51 -1.77
C ALA A 53 -8.70 -3.36 -0.84
N VAL A 54 -9.16 -2.14 -1.11
CA VAL A 54 -8.80 -0.94 -0.36
C VAL A 54 -10.04 -0.17 0.06
N PHE A 55 -10.03 0.36 1.27
CA PHE A 55 -11.08 1.23 1.78
C PHE A 55 -11.00 2.63 1.17
N ALA A 56 -12.14 3.21 0.82
CA ALA A 56 -12.27 4.57 0.31
C ALA A 56 -13.68 5.09 0.54
N ASP A 57 -13.85 6.32 1.00
CA ASP A 57 -15.12 7.03 0.92
C ASP A 57 -15.23 7.64 -0.49
N LEU A 58 -15.83 6.88 -1.42
CA LEU A 58 -15.86 7.24 -2.84
C LEU A 58 -16.87 8.32 -3.17
N ASP A 59 -17.98 8.39 -2.45
CA ASP A 59 -19.07 9.31 -2.73
C ASP A 59 -19.22 10.44 -1.72
N GLY A 60 -18.33 10.47 -0.70
CA GLY A 60 -18.25 11.55 0.28
C GLY A 60 -19.38 11.51 1.31
N ASP A 61 -20.01 10.34 1.54
CA ASP A 61 -21.11 10.22 2.51
C ASP A 61 -20.63 9.92 3.94
N GLY A 62 -19.31 9.71 4.12
CA GLY A 62 -18.67 9.47 5.40
C GLY A 62 -18.54 7.98 5.76
N ASP A 63 -19.18 7.09 5.03
CA ASP A 63 -19.05 5.64 5.18
C ASP A 63 -17.97 5.10 4.24
N ALA A 64 -17.14 4.16 4.71
CA ALA A 64 -16.09 3.61 3.88
C ALA A 64 -16.65 2.56 2.89
N ASP A 65 -16.49 2.81 1.61
CA ASP A 65 -16.64 1.84 0.54
C ASP A 65 -15.38 0.98 0.39
N ILE A 66 -15.43 -0.04 -0.46
CA ILE A 66 -14.25 -0.81 -0.84
C ILE A 66 -14.07 -0.77 -2.37
N VAL A 67 -12.81 -0.60 -2.79
CA VAL A 67 -12.38 -0.74 -4.18
C VAL A 67 -11.59 -2.03 -4.31
N SER A 68 -11.97 -2.90 -5.24
CA SER A 68 -11.16 -4.08 -5.57
C SER A 68 -10.63 -4.04 -6.99
N SER A 69 -9.39 -4.51 -7.15
CA SER A 69 -8.72 -4.68 -8.43
C SER A 69 -8.68 -6.15 -8.80
N SER A 70 -8.92 -6.52 -10.06
CA SER A 70 -8.92 -7.91 -10.48
C SER A 70 -8.19 -8.15 -11.78
N GLU A 71 -7.62 -9.36 -11.87
CA GLU A 71 -6.93 -9.88 -13.05
C GLU A 71 -7.69 -11.03 -13.74
N GLY A 72 -6.94 -11.91 -14.40
CA GLY A 72 -7.45 -13.11 -15.06
C GLY A 72 -8.41 -12.78 -16.19
N ARG A 73 -9.61 -13.34 -16.15
CA ARG A 73 -10.65 -13.09 -17.15
C ARG A 73 -11.48 -11.85 -16.84
N THR A 74 -11.58 -11.45 -15.58
CA THR A 74 -12.39 -10.31 -15.13
C THR A 74 -11.76 -8.99 -15.55
N ARG A 75 -10.48 -8.78 -15.21
CA ARG A 75 -9.68 -7.59 -15.56
C ARG A 75 -10.46 -6.29 -15.44
N ALA A 76 -10.99 -6.02 -14.24
CA ALA A 76 -11.77 -4.83 -13.94
C ALA A 76 -11.47 -4.31 -12.53
N VAL A 77 -11.75 -3.05 -12.32
CA VAL A 77 -11.89 -2.46 -10.99
C VAL A 77 -13.36 -2.48 -10.62
N HIS A 78 -13.66 -2.85 -9.38
CA HIS A 78 -15.02 -2.90 -8.85
C HIS A 78 -15.15 -1.97 -7.65
N PHE A 79 -16.28 -1.29 -7.57
CA PHE A 79 -16.69 -0.55 -6.39
C PHE A 79 -17.69 -1.39 -5.62
N HIS A 80 -17.47 -1.49 -4.33
CA HIS A 80 -18.35 -2.12 -3.38
C HIS A 80 -18.88 -1.02 -2.47
N TRP A 81 -20.07 -0.56 -2.79
CA TRP A 81 -20.73 0.52 -2.05
C TRP A 81 -21.20 0.03 -0.71
N SER A 82 -20.80 0.73 0.35
CA SER A 82 -21.25 0.43 1.71
C SER A 82 -22.75 0.66 1.85
N PRO A 83 -23.44 -0.11 2.72
CA PRO A 83 -24.81 0.19 3.09
C PRO A 83 -24.83 1.49 3.90
N ARG A 84 -25.66 2.44 3.49
CA ARG A 84 -25.82 3.71 4.21
C ARG A 84 -26.41 3.47 5.59
N ASN A 85 -25.78 4.01 6.61
CA ASN A 85 -26.27 4.02 7.99
C ASN A 85 -27.43 5.02 8.12
N ASP A 86 -28.63 4.62 7.72
CA ASP A 86 -29.86 5.33 8.03
C ASP A 86 -30.51 4.62 9.22
N PRO A 87 -30.60 5.23 10.42
CA PRO A 87 -31.20 4.60 11.60
C PRO A 87 -32.67 4.16 11.42
N GLN A 88 -33.33 4.65 10.37
CA GLN A 88 -34.71 4.33 10.02
C GLN A 88 -34.86 3.30 8.88
N ARG A 89 -33.74 2.83 8.30
CA ARG A 89 -33.73 1.87 7.22
C ARG A 89 -33.12 0.55 7.67
N GLU A 90 -33.65 -0.55 7.13
CA GLU A 90 -33.00 -1.86 7.21
C GLU A 90 -31.59 -1.74 6.61
N VAL A 91 -30.62 -2.43 7.19
CA VAL A 91 -29.24 -2.49 6.69
C VAL A 91 -29.27 -3.00 5.26
N LEU A 92 -29.01 -2.10 4.31
CA LEU A 92 -28.94 -2.46 2.89
C LEU A 92 -27.69 -3.32 2.65
N PRO A 93 -27.77 -4.34 1.79
CA PRO A 93 -26.59 -5.13 1.45
C PRO A 93 -25.58 -4.28 0.68
N TRP A 94 -24.30 -4.64 0.80
CA TRP A 94 -23.24 -4.08 -0.05
C TRP A 94 -23.58 -4.29 -1.53
N ARG A 95 -23.32 -3.27 -2.34
CA ARG A 95 -23.60 -3.31 -3.78
C ARG A 95 -22.31 -3.28 -4.59
N THR A 96 -22.01 -4.35 -5.31
CA THR A 96 -20.83 -4.46 -6.16
C THR A 96 -21.14 -4.05 -7.59
N GLU A 97 -20.31 -3.14 -8.15
CA GLU A 97 -20.40 -2.67 -9.53
C GLU A 97 -19.03 -2.65 -10.19
N ALA A 98 -18.91 -3.24 -11.38
CA ALA A 98 -17.71 -3.09 -12.19
C ALA A 98 -17.64 -1.70 -12.82
N VAL A 99 -16.47 -1.08 -12.82
CA VAL A 99 -16.23 0.22 -13.46
C VAL A 99 -15.98 0.01 -14.96
N PRO A 100 -16.91 0.39 -15.86
CA PRO A 100 -16.89 -0.03 -17.26
C PRO A 100 -15.63 0.38 -18.03
N VAL A 101 -15.06 1.55 -17.75
CA VAL A 101 -13.86 2.05 -18.43
C VAL A 101 -12.62 1.17 -18.17
N THR A 102 -12.63 0.37 -17.09
CA THR A 102 -11.53 -0.53 -16.71
C THR A 102 -11.73 -1.96 -17.22
N ALA A 103 -12.97 -2.35 -17.53
CA ALA A 103 -13.34 -3.73 -17.80
C ALA A 103 -12.67 -4.30 -19.06
N GLY A 104 -12.01 -5.46 -18.91
CA GLY A 104 -11.33 -6.17 -19.99
C GLY A 104 -10.05 -5.50 -20.50
N LYS A 105 -9.61 -4.38 -19.92
CA LYS A 105 -8.49 -3.60 -20.44
C LYS A 105 -7.12 -4.13 -19.98
N GLN A 106 -6.91 -4.23 -18.68
CA GLN A 106 -5.62 -4.56 -18.08
C GLN A 106 -5.81 -5.53 -16.91
N SER A 107 -4.76 -6.25 -16.51
CA SER A 107 -4.73 -6.97 -15.25
C SER A 107 -4.44 -5.99 -14.12
N TRP A 108 -5.51 -5.53 -13.45
CA TRP A 108 -5.42 -4.51 -12.41
C TRP A 108 -4.88 -5.12 -11.13
N MET A 109 -3.81 -4.50 -10.61
CA MET A 109 -3.11 -4.96 -9.42
C MET A 109 -3.55 -4.20 -8.16
N PHE A 110 -3.49 -2.86 -8.22
CA PHE A 110 -3.68 -2.01 -7.05
C PHE A 110 -4.49 -0.78 -7.39
N ALA A 111 -5.24 -0.31 -6.39
CA ALA A 111 -5.88 0.99 -6.37
C ALA A 111 -5.43 1.78 -5.14
N VAL A 112 -5.21 3.10 -5.31
CA VAL A 112 -4.91 4.02 -4.22
C VAL A 112 -5.88 5.18 -4.26
N PRO A 113 -6.74 5.35 -3.23
CA PRO A 113 -7.62 6.51 -3.12
C PRO A 113 -6.82 7.79 -2.93
N MET A 114 -7.11 8.81 -3.74
CA MET A 114 -6.36 10.05 -3.75
C MET A 114 -7.19 11.15 -4.43
N ASN A 115 -7.39 12.28 -3.77
CA ASN A 115 -8.02 13.45 -4.40
C ASN A 115 -6.95 14.20 -5.21
N ILE A 116 -7.06 14.18 -6.54
CA ILE A 116 -6.01 14.67 -7.46
C ILE A 116 -6.32 16.07 -7.95
N ASP A 117 -7.59 16.36 -8.22
CA ASP A 117 -8.02 17.65 -8.78
C ASP A 117 -8.95 18.45 -7.85
N GLU A 118 -9.02 18.06 -6.58
CA GLU A 118 -9.87 18.70 -5.55
C GLU A 118 -11.38 18.66 -5.83
N GLN A 119 -11.82 17.76 -6.74
CA GLN A 119 -13.24 17.65 -7.11
C GLN A 119 -13.95 16.43 -6.53
N GLY A 120 -13.23 15.52 -5.90
CA GLY A 120 -13.78 14.31 -5.28
C GLY A 120 -12.71 13.28 -4.99
N MET A 121 -13.13 12.11 -4.52
CA MET A 121 -12.22 10.98 -4.31
C MET A 121 -11.96 10.28 -5.64
N ASP A 122 -10.73 10.39 -6.11
CA ASP A 122 -10.20 9.69 -7.28
C ASP A 122 -9.44 8.42 -6.89
N LEU A 123 -8.99 7.67 -7.89
CA LEU A 123 -8.13 6.51 -7.70
C LEU A 123 -6.92 6.56 -8.62
N VAL A 124 -5.76 6.25 -8.09
CA VAL A 124 -4.60 5.87 -8.90
C VAL A 124 -4.59 4.36 -9.06
N LEU A 125 -4.57 3.89 -10.30
CA LEU A 125 -4.58 2.47 -10.62
C LEU A 125 -3.22 2.03 -11.15
N GLY A 126 -2.78 0.84 -10.74
CA GLY A 126 -1.61 0.16 -11.28
C GLY A 126 -1.97 -1.23 -11.80
N SER A 127 -1.32 -1.66 -12.87
CA SER A 127 -1.61 -2.92 -13.55
C SER A 127 -0.36 -3.72 -13.89
N LYS A 128 -0.54 -4.91 -14.49
CA LYS A 128 0.55 -5.79 -14.95
C LYS A 128 0.30 -6.33 -16.36
N GLY A 129 1.38 -6.77 -17.01
CA GLY A 129 1.38 -7.46 -18.31
C GLY A 129 1.44 -6.52 -19.50
N ALA A 130 1.07 -7.03 -20.67
CA ALA A 130 1.11 -6.24 -21.90
C ALA A 130 0.14 -5.05 -21.84
N GLY A 131 0.65 -3.85 -22.11
CA GLY A 131 -0.11 -2.61 -22.04
C GLY A 131 -0.39 -2.12 -20.61
N ALA A 132 0.34 -2.64 -19.62
CA ALA A 132 0.20 -2.20 -18.23
C ALA A 132 0.52 -0.71 -18.06
N THR A 133 -0.17 -0.06 -17.14
CA THR A 133 -0.01 1.37 -16.87
C THR A 133 -0.14 1.68 -15.38
N ILE A 134 0.39 2.85 -14.98
CA ILE A 134 -0.10 3.62 -13.83
C ILE A 134 -0.92 4.77 -14.39
N GLY A 135 -2.09 5.06 -13.82
CA GLY A 135 -2.91 6.17 -14.27
C GLY A 135 -4.04 6.53 -13.32
N TRP A 136 -4.73 7.56 -13.66
CA TRP A 136 -5.80 8.20 -12.91
C TRP A 136 -7.17 7.73 -13.37
N LEU A 137 -7.91 7.13 -12.49
CA LEU A 137 -9.34 6.90 -12.63
C LEU A 137 -10.07 8.06 -11.96
N ARG A 138 -10.49 9.02 -12.79
CA ARG A 138 -11.09 10.27 -12.37
C ARG A 138 -12.55 10.09 -12.00
N SER A 139 -12.91 10.61 -10.82
CA SER A 139 -14.28 10.63 -10.32
C SER A 139 -15.14 11.63 -11.10
N PRO A 140 -16.38 11.29 -11.46
CA PRO A 140 -17.35 12.25 -11.97
C PRO A 140 -18.00 13.02 -10.82
N LYS A 141 -18.76 14.08 -11.16
CA LYS A 141 -19.53 14.85 -10.16
C LYS A 141 -20.50 13.99 -9.32
N ASN A 142 -21.01 12.90 -9.89
CA ASN A 142 -21.78 11.88 -9.18
C ASN A 142 -20.99 10.57 -9.20
N PRO A 143 -20.22 10.23 -8.16
CA PRO A 143 -19.36 9.04 -8.13
C PRO A 143 -20.14 7.72 -8.25
N ARG A 144 -21.42 7.69 -7.87
CA ARG A 144 -22.30 6.52 -8.03
C ARG A 144 -22.68 6.25 -9.49
N ASP A 145 -22.45 7.18 -10.42
CA ASP A 145 -22.53 6.90 -11.85
C ASP A 145 -21.20 6.28 -12.34
N VAL A 146 -21.06 4.98 -12.14
CA VAL A 146 -19.85 4.23 -12.51
C VAL A 146 -19.49 4.30 -14.00
N LYS A 147 -20.45 4.67 -14.87
CA LYS A 147 -20.23 4.82 -16.31
C LYS A 147 -19.58 6.15 -16.67
N ALA A 148 -19.69 7.16 -15.80
CA ALA A 148 -19.12 8.48 -16.02
C ALA A 148 -17.65 8.60 -15.58
N TRP A 149 -17.11 7.58 -14.90
CA TRP A 149 -15.69 7.55 -14.55
C TRP A 149 -14.81 7.47 -15.79
N THR A 150 -13.68 8.19 -15.80
CA THR A 150 -12.73 8.24 -16.93
C THR A 150 -11.34 7.81 -16.49
N TYR A 151 -10.61 7.11 -17.38
CA TYR A 151 -9.26 6.65 -17.09
C TYR A 151 -8.21 7.36 -17.94
N HIS A 152 -7.18 7.92 -17.30
CA HIS A 152 -6.09 8.68 -17.90
C HIS A 152 -4.75 8.01 -17.56
N PRO A 153 -4.12 7.24 -18.46
CA PRO A 153 -2.83 6.60 -18.20
C PRO A 153 -1.69 7.63 -18.20
N TRP A 154 -0.82 7.55 -17.19
CA TRP A 154 0.35 8.45 -17.06
C TRP A 154 1.66 7.79 -17.45
N TYR A 155 1.88 6.55 -17.00
CA TYR A 155 3.13 5.81 -17.14
C TYR A 155 2.88 4.43 -17.73
N ASN A 156 3.73 4.01 -18.69
CA ASN A 156 3.71 2.65 -19.23
C ASN A 156 4.50 1.74 -18.31
N ALA A 157 3.81 0.84 -17.65
CA ALA A 157 4.37 -0.07 -16.68
C ALA A 157 4.59 -1.48 -17.27
N GLY A 158 5.33 -2.32 -16.56
CA GLY A 158 5.44 -3.73 -16.87
C GLY A 158 4.67 -4.60 -15.87
N TRP A 159 4.93 -4.41 -14.57
CA TRP A 159 4.24 -5.12 -13.50
C TRP A 159 4.36 -4.32 -12.20
N ILE A 160 3.30 -3.59 -11.87
CA ILE A 160 3.28 -2.80 -10.64
C ILE A 160 3.10 -3.73 -9.44
N MET A 161 4.01 -3.60 -8.46
CA MET A 161 3.98 -4.34 -7.20
C MET A 161 3.63 -3.47 -5.99
N SER A 162 3.77 -2.15 -6.11
CA SER A 162 3.33 -1.21 -5.07
C SER A 162 2.88 0.10 -5.67
N LEU A 163 1.86 0.68 -5.04
CA LEU A 163 1.46 2.09 -5.17
C LEU A 163 1.29 2.67 -3.78
N ILE A 164 1.95 3.79 -3.51
CA ILE A 164 1.90 4.51 -2.24
C ILE A 164 1.73 5.99 -2.54
N ARG A 165 0.75 6.63 -1.91
CA ARG A 165 0.57 8.09 -1.98
C ARG A 165 1.42 8.77 -0.91
N HIS A 166 2.16 9.80 -1.27
CA HIS A 166 2.98 10.59 -0.35
C HIS A 166 3.39 11.90 -1.01
N ASP A 167 3.46 12.98 -0.26
CA ASP A 167 4.05 14.25 -0.68
C ASP A 167 5.59 14.10 -0.63
N MET A 168 6.20 13.78 -1.78
CA MET A 168 7.62 13.44 -1.86
C MET A 168 8.53 14.66 -1.80
N ASP A 169 8.10 15.81 -2.32
CA ASP A 169 8.91 17.03 -2.43
C ASP A 169 8.52 18.15 -1.44
N GLY A 170 7.40 17.98 -0.74
CA GLY A 170 6.95 18.89 0.30
C GLY A 170 6.20 20.10 -0.24
N ASP A 171 5.57 19.99 -1.41
CA ASP A 171 4.76 21.04 -2.03
C ASP A 171 3.29 21.02 -1.58
N SER A 172 2.88 19.99 -0.86
CA SER A 172 1.56 19.69 -0.31
C SER A 172 0.61 18.97 -1.28
N ASP A 173 1.05 18.67 -2.47
CA ASP A 173 0.33 17.81 -3.39
C ASP A 173 0.77 16.35 -3.17
N LEU A 174 -0.17 15.40 -3.20
CA LEU A 174 0.20 14.00 -3.05
C LEU A 174 0.75 13.44 -4.36
N ASP A 175 1.90 12.81 -4.28
CA ASP A 175 2.56 12.09 -5.35
C ASP A 175 2.27 10.60 -5.30
N VAL A 176 2.80 9.86 -6.27
CA VAL A 176 2.72 8.40 -6.33
C VAL A 176 4.11 7.78 -6.35
N LEU A 177 4.46 7.08 -5.29
CA LEU A 177 5.61 6.19 -5.21
C LEU A 177 5.19 4.78 -5.66
N ALA A 178 5.97 4.17 -6.56
CA ALA A 178 5.65 2.87 -7.12
C ALA A 178 6.87 1.95 -7.23
N SER A 179 6.63 0.64 -7.24
CA SER A 179 7.60 -0.34 -7.71
C SER A 179 7.10 -1.02 -8.99
N ASP A 180 7.93 -1.02 -10.02
CA ASP A 180 7.66 -1.67 -11.30
C ASP A 180 8.66 -2.80 -11.53
N ARG A 181 8.16 -4.03 -11.49
CA ARG A 181 8.97 -5.25 -11.49
C ARG A 181 9.57 -5.57 -12.85
N ARG A 182 8.88 -5.27 -13.96
CA ARG A 182 9.20 -5.86 -15.28
C ARG A 182 8.97 -4.93 -16.46
N SER A 183 9.14 -3.62 -16.33
CA SER A 183 9.12 -2.70 -17.48
C SER A 183 10.48 -2.66 -18.19
N GLN A 184 10.59 -1.82 -19.21
CA GLN A 184 11.89 -1.52 -19.85
C GLN A 184 12.83 -0.79 -18.89
N THR A 185 12.29 -0.08 -17.92
CA THR A 185 13.01 0.64 -16.87
C THR A 185 12.47 0.25 -15.50
N PRO A 186 12.74 -1.01 -15.04
CA PRO A 186 12.20 -1.49 -13.77
C PRO A 186 12.81 -0.77 -12.58
N GLY A 187 12.22 -0.93 -11.41
CA GLY A 187 12.73 -0.39 -10.16
C GLY A 187 11.70 0.38 -9.36
N VAL A 188 12.20 1.15 -8.42
CA VAL A 188 11.41 2.10 -7.63
C VAL A 188 11.36 3.43 -8.36
N LEU A 189 10.16 3.96 -8.51
CA LEU A 189 9.92 5.22 -9.21
C LEU A 189 8.92 6.08 -8.44
N TRP A 190 9.02 7.38 -8.65
CA TRP A 190 8.13 8.39 -8.14
C TRP A 190 7.52 9.17 -9.30
N LEU A 191 6.21 9.27 -9.34
CA LEU A 191 5.46 10.13 -10.26
C LEU A 191 5.09 11.40 -9.50
N GLU A 192 5.68 12.53 -9.89
CA GLU A 192 5.48 13.85 -9.32
C GLU A 192 4.19 14.46 -9.83
N ASN A 193 3.30 14.82 -8.90
CA ASN A 193 2.03 15.46 -9.19
C ASN A 193 2.26 16.90 -9.69
N PRO A 194 1.73 17.29 -10.86
CA PRO A 194 1.87 18.67 -11.35
C PRO A 194 0.90 19.67 -10.68
N GLY A 195 0.19 19.24 -9.66
CA GLY A 195 -0.76 20.04 -8.89
C GLY A 195 -2.20 20.01 -9.41
N PRO A 196 -3.18 20.24 -8.52
CA PRO A 196 -4.60 20.08 -8.82
C PRO A 196 -5.07 21.00 -9.95
N LYS A 197 -4.59 22.26 -9.99
CA LYS A 197 -4.92 23.19 -11.07
C LYS A 197 -4.49 22.68 -12.45
N ALA A 198 -3.30 22.11 -12.54
CA ALA A 198 -2.80 21.57 -13.79
C ALA A 198 -3.60 20.34 -14.25
N MET A 199 -4.09 19.53 -13.31
CA MET A 199 -4.91 18.36 -13.60
C MET A 199 -6.35 18.74 -13.95
N GLN A 200 -6.92 19.78 -13.36
CA GLN A 200 -8.20 20.35 -13.77
C GLN A 200 -8.17 20.88 -15.20
N ASP A 201 -7.12 21.63 -15.54
CA ASP A 201 -6.96 22.25 -16.87
C ASP A 201 -6.69 21.20 -17.96
N ASN A 202 -5.96 20.14 -17.65
CA ASN A 202 -5.64 19.05 -18.58
C ASN A 202 -5.58 17.67 -17.88
N PRO A 203 -6.69 16.96 -17.81
CA PRO A 203 -6.74 15.62 -17.19
C PRO A 203 -5.80 14.59 -17.84
N ALA A 204 -5.39 14.81 -19.10
CA ALA A 204 -4.46 13.93 -19.81
C ALA A 204 -2.98 14.28 -19.58
N LYS A 205 -2.69 15.31 -18.76
CA LYS A 205 -1.33 15.72 -18.45
C LYS A 205 -0.55 14.57 -17.82
N LYS A 206 0.61 14.26 -18.37
CA LYS A 206 1.51 13.25 -17.80
C LYS A 206 2.24 13.82 -16.60
N TRP A 207 2.40 13.00 -15.59
CA TRP A 207 3.20 13.30 -14.41
C TRP A 207 4.68 13.08 -14.73
N THR A 208 5.55 13.86 -14.08
CA THR A 208 7.00 13.68 -14.21
C THR A 208 7.42 12.40 -13.48
N VAL A 209 8.23 11.57 -14.12
CA VAL A 209 8.70 10.29 -13.55
C VAL A 209 10.14 10.43 -13.13
N HIS A 210 10.40 10.14 -11.84
CA HIS A 210 11.73 10.07 -11.26
C HIS A 210 12.06 8.61 -10.91
N HIS A 211 13.15 8.09 -11.47
CA HIS A 211 13.65 6.77 -11.11
C HIS A 211 14.57 6.88 -9.89
N ILE A 212 14.20 6.18 -8.81
CA ILE A 212 14.86 6.32 -7.50
C ILE A 212 15.97 5.26 -7.32
N GLY A 213 15.67 3.96 -7.59
CA GLY A 213 16.62 2.88 -7.37
C GLY A 213 16.03 1.50 -7.63
N ALA A 214 16.69 0.46 -7.11
CA ALA A 214 16.33 -0.96 -7.23
C ALA A 214 16.11 -1.40 -8.70
N ARG A 215 16.97 -0.92 -9.60
CA ARG A 215 16.85 -1.15 -11.06
C ARG A 215 17.45 -2.48 -11.49
N GLU A 216 18.26 -3.10 -10.65
CA GLU A 216 18.89 -4.39 -10.90
C GLU A 216 18.12 -5.50 -10.17
N GLY A 217 17.47 -6.37 -10.92
CA GLY A 217 16.64 -7.46 -10.41
C GLY A 217 15.14 -7.14 -10.44
N GLU A 218 14.35 -8.06 -9.88
CA GLU A 218 12.90 -7.91 -9.80
C GLU A 218 12.51 -7.26 -8.47
N VAL A 219 12.18 -5.97 -8.51
CA VAL A 219 11.64 -5.27 -7.34
C VAL A 219 10.22 -5.77 -7.04
N MET A 220 9.97 -6.09 -5.77
CA MET A 220 8.69 -6.55 -5.28
C MET A 220 7.98 -5.42 -4.51
N PHE A 221 7.39 -5.72 -3.33
CA PHE A 221 6.79 -4.68 -2.53
C PHE A 221 7.83 -3.73 -1.94
N ILE A 222 7.43 -2.46 -1.88
CA ILE A 222 8.18 -1.41 -1.20
C ILE A 222 7.36 -0.87 -0.03
N THR A 223 8.07 -0.39 0.97
CA THR A 223 7.52 0.40 2.07
C THR A 223 8.38 1.63 2.31
N GLN A 224 7.90 2.58 3.08
CA GLN A 224 8.65 3.77 3.43
C GLN A 224 8.61 4.01 4.93
N THR A 225 9.68 4.61 5.45
CA THR A 225 9.70 5.28 6.75
C THR A 225 9.58 6.78 6.55
N ILE A 226 8.87 7.43 7.47
CA ILE A 226 8.55 8.85 7.40
C ILE A 226 9.13 9.54 8.63
N ARG A 227 9.87 10.62 8.41
CA ARG A 227 10.35 11.50 9.48
C ARG A 227 9.51 12.75 9.55
N LYS A 228 8.95 13.03 10.72
CA LYS A 228 8.30 14.31 10.99
C LYS A 228 9.36 15.41 11.09
N GLN A 229 9.24 16.44 10.31
CA GLN A 229 10.11 17.61 10.32
C GLN A 229 9.30 18.88 10.54
N VAL A 230 9.71 19.72 11.49
CA VAL A 230 9.13 21.05 11.63
C VAL A 230 9.86 21.99 10.68
N VAL A 231 9.12 22.55 9.72
CA VAL A 231 9.63 23.55 8.78
C VAL A 231 9.15 24.92 9.23
N ILE A 232 10.08 25.84 9.37
CA ILE A 232 9.79 27.22 9.69
C ILE A 232 9.68 28.00 8.38
N ARG A 233 8.50 28.56 8.11
CA ARG A 233 8.25 29.42 6.93
C ARG A 233 7.98 30.84 7.39
N LYS A 234 8.26 31.84 6.54
CA LYS A 234 7.78 33.20 6.77
C LYS A 234 6.27 33.19 6.69
N SER A 235 5.61 33.70 7.72
CA SER A 235 4.15 33.79 7.75
C SER A 235 3.64 34.62 6.57
N LYS A 236 2.61 34.11 5.91
CA LYS A 236 1.88 34.87 4.88
C LYS A 236 0.86 35.86 5.50
N VAL A 237 0.67 35.79 6.82
CA VAL A 237 -0.29 36.65 7.54
C VAL A 237 0.43 37.88 8.11
N PRO A 238 0.10 39.10 7.71
CA PRO A 238 0.84 40.34 8.08
C PRO A 238 0.86 40.71 9.56
N LYS A 239 0.13 40.01 10.42
CA LYS A 239 -0.02 40.34 11.85
C LYS A 239 0.53 39.29 12.83
N SER A 240 1.06 38.17 12.37
CA SER A 240 1.77 37.18 13.20
C SER A 240 3.26 37.45 13.17
N PHE A 241 3.98 37.09 14.24
CA PHE A 241 5.44 37.31 14.43
C PHE A 241 6.34 36.73 13.31
N GLY A 242 5.89 36.68 12.08
CA GLY A 242 6.67 36.43 10.87
C GLY A 242 7.10 34.99 10.59
N LEU A 243 6.76 34.02 11.46
CA LEU A 243 7.16 32.62 11.28
C LEU A 243 5.99 31.67 11.54
N ASP A 244 5.68 30.81 10.56
CA ASP A 244 4.75 29.71 10.71
C ASP A 244 5.53 28.40 10.89
N PHE A 245 5.12 27.63 11.89
CA PHE A 245 5.67 26.28 12.13
C PHE A 245 4.77 25.26 11.46
N LEU A 246 5.27 24.62 10.41
CA LEU A 246 4.57 23.56 9.69
C LEU A 246 5.26 22.23 9.94
N THR A 247 4.52 21.22 10.38
CA THR A 247 5.03 19.86 10.45
C THR A 247 4.89 19.23 9.07
N VAL A 248 6.00 18.87 8.46
CA VAL A 248 6.06 18.19 7.17
C VAL A 248 6.51 16.75 7.40
N ASN A 249 5.81 15.80 6.80
CA ASN A 249 6.21 14.41 6.77
C ASN A 249 7.13 14.21 5.55
N ARG A 250 8.40 13.88 5.78
CA ARG A 250 9.34 13.57 4.70
C ARG A 250 9.70 12.09 4.68
N THR A 251 9.84 11.53 3.50
CA THR A 251 10.41 10.19 3.34
C THR A 251 11.83 10.18 3.94
N ASP A 252 12.05 9.28 4.89
CA ASP A 252 13.38 9.04 5.48
C ASP A 252 14.12 7.95 4.70
N ALA A 253 13.45 6.84 4.42
CA ALA A 253 13.96 5.77 3.56
C ALA A 253 12.83 4.99 2.89
N ILE A 254 13.14 4.37 1.75
CA ILE A 254 12.30 3.37 1.09
C ILE A 254 13.01 2.02 1.21
N TYR A 255 12.27 1.00 1.62
CA TYR A 255 12.74 -0.37 1.75
C TYR A 255 12.13 -1.17 0.60
N ALA A 256 12.97 -1.56 -0.35
CA ALA A 256 12.57 -2.31 -1.53
C ALA A 256 13.00 -3.77 -1.38
N ALA A 257 12.05 -4.69 -1.35
CA ALA A 257 12.34 -6.10 -1.49
C ALA A 257 12.69 -6.41 -2.95
N VAL A 258 13.87 -6.98 -3.20
CA VAL A 258 14.38 -7.27 -4.54
C VAL A 258 14.79 -8.75 -4.62
N ARG A 259 14.20 -9.47 -5.55
CA ARG A 259 14.50 -10.89 -5.75
C ARG A 259 15.93 -11.09 -6.25
N PRO A 260 16.60 -12.22 -5.86
CA PRO A 260 16.01 -13.28 -5.05
C PRO A 260 16.04 -13.02 -3.52
N ASN A 261 17.02 -12.29 -2.96
CA ASN A 261 17.28 -12.29 -1.51
C ASN A 261 17.92 -11.00 -1.00
N ARG A 262 17.54 -9.86 -1.54
CA ARG A 262 18.10 -8.60 -1.06
C ARG A 262 17.01 -7.58 -0.69
N ILE A 263 17.35 -6.73 0.24
CA ILE A 263 16.62 -5.52 0.56
C ILE A 263 17.48 -4.34 0.13
N GLU A 264 16.95 -3.47 -0.69
CA GLU A 264 17.61 -2.22 -1.06
C GLU A 264 16.98 -1.08 -0.29
N VAL A 265 17.81 -0.39 0.51
CA VAL A 265 17.38 0.74 1.33
C VAL A 265 17.79 2.02 0.63
N LEU A 266 16.81 2.74 0.12
CA LEU A 266 16.98 3.96 -0.66
C LEU A 266 16.72 5.18 0.22
N ARG A 267 17.67 6.12 0.26
CA ARG A 267 17.56 7.34 1.06
C ARG A 267 17.68 8.58 0.19
N PRO A 268 16.72 9.53 0.30
CA PRO A 268 16.78 10.78 -0.45
C PRO A 268 17.87 11.71 0.06
N GLY A 269 18.41 12.54 -0.84
CA GLY A 269 19.18 13.72 -0.48
C GLY A 269 18.27 14.86 0.00
N LYS A 270 18.81 16.08 0.00
CA LYS A 270 18.04 17.30 0.34
C LYS A 270 16.91 17.57 -0.64
N ASP A 271 17.14 17.33 -1.93
CA ASP A 271 16.16 17.39 -3.00
C ASP A 271 15.88 15.96 -3.48
N PRO A 272 14.65 15.45 -3.32
CA PRO A 272 14.31 14.09 -3.70
C PRO A 272 14.33 13.85 -5.22
N ARG A 273 14.41 14.91 -6.04
CA ARG A 273 14.59 14.82 -7.50
C ARG A 273 16.02 14.45 -7.91
N GLN A 274 16.97 14.60 -6.99
CA GLN A 274 18.37 14.21 -7.21
C GLN A 274 18.58 12.72 -6.94
N PRO A 275 19.71 12.13 -7.41
CA PRO A 275 20.00 10.72 -7.16
C PRO A 275 19.96 10.35 -5.66
N TRP A 276 19.30 9.24 -5.35
CA TRP A 276 19.21 8.69 -4.00
C TRP A 276 20.42 7.81 -3.70
N THR A 277 20.78 7.73 -2.42
CA THR A 277 21.79 6.76 -1.96
C THR A 277 21.14 5.40 -1.75
N SER A 278 21.87 4.32 -2.00
CA SER A 278 21.41 2.94 -1.85
C SER A 278 22.32 2.16 -0.94
N GLU A 279 21.72 1.39 -0.01
CA GLU A 279 22.36 0.36 0.80
C GLU A 279 21.73 -0.98 0.43
N VAL A 280 22.55 -1.97 0.05
CA VAL A 280 22.10 -3.31 -0.30
C VAL A 280 22.38 -4.26 0.87
N ILE A 281 21.33 -4.97 1.30
CA ILE A 281 21.38 -5.95 2.39
C ILE A 281 20.96 -7.30 1.82
N GLU A 282 21.83 -8.27 1.87
CA GLU A 282 21.56 -9.64 1.45
C GLU A 282 21.30 -10.55 2.64
N TYR A 283 20.46 -11.57 2.45
CA TYR A 283 20.17 -12.59 3.45
C TYR A 283 20.29 -14.01 2.87
N PRO A 284 20.50 -15.06 3.72
CA PRO A 284 20.80 -16.40 3.24
C PRO A 284 19.59 -17.12 2.65
N LEU A 285 19.57 -17.36 1.33
CA LEU A 285 18.53 -18.15 0.62
C LEU A 285 18.43 -19.60 1.08
N ALA A 286 19.45 -20.13 1.75
CA ALA A 286 19.39 -21.47 2.32
C ALA A 286 18.41 -21.58 3.49
N GLN A 287 18.15 -20.47 4.19
CA GLN A 287 17.31 -20.40 5.38
C GLN A 287 15.94 -19.79 5.11
N PHE A 288 15.85 -18.88 4.14
CA PHE A 288 14.65 -18.07 3.88
C PHE A 288 14.22 -18.17 2.41
N GLY A 289 12.96 -17.84 2.15
CA GLY A 289 12.41 -17.77 0.80
C GLY A 289 12.94 -16.60 -0.02
N THR A 290 12.32 -16.37 -1.17
CA THR A 290 12.63 -15.26 -2.07
C THR A 290 11.96 -13.97 -1.58
N ALA A 291 12.67 -12.84 -1.57
CA ALA A 291 12.18 -11.55 -1.09
C ALA A 291 10.82 -11.16 -1.71
N LYS A 292 9.88 -10.78 -0.86
CA LYS A 292 8.54 -10.36 -1.27
C LYS A 292 8.20 -8.96 -0.76
N ALA A 293 8.30 -8.72 0.55
CA ALA A 293 8.11 -7.40 1.14
C ALA A 293 9.13 -7.14 2.24
N ALA A 294 9.42 -5.87 2.51
CA ALA A 294 10.27 -5.44 3.62
C ALA A 294 9.69 -4.18 4.27
N ARG A 295 9.73 -4.10 5.60
CA ARG A 295 9.26 -2.94 6.37
C ARG A 295 10.14 -2.73 7.60
N ALA A 296 10.52 -1.48 7.84
CA ALA A 296 11.39 -1.14 8.97
C ALA A 296 10.59 -0.49 10.10
N ALA A 297 10.88 -0.93 11.31
CA ALA A 297 10.45 -0.30 12.57
C ALA A 297 11.36 -0.77 13.71
N ASP A 298 11.34 -0.05 14.83
CA ASP A 298 11.93 -0.49 16.08
C ASP A 298 11.04 -1.59 16.67
N LEU A 299 11.46 -2.86 16.47
CA LEU A 299 10.69 -4.03 16.89
C LEU A 299 11.03 -4.50 18.31
N ASP A 300 12.23 -4.20 18.81
CA ASP A 300 12.66 -4.64 20.12
C ASP A 300 12.82 -3.50 21.14
N GLY A 301 12.44 -2.28 20.79
CA GLY A 301 12.41 -1.13 21.68
C GLY A 301 13.79 -0.55 22.02
N ASP A 302 14.84 -0.88 21.22
CA ASP A 302 16.19 -0.37 21.45
C ASP A 302 16.45 1.02 20.81
N GLY A 303 15.45 1.57 20.13
CA GLY A 303 15.50 2.87 19.45
C GLY A 303 16.12 2.83 18.05
N LYS A 304 16.44 1.63 17.52
CA LYS A 304 16.96 1.42 16.18
C LYS A 304 16.00 0.56 15.37
N PRO A 305 15.87 0.81 14.06
CA PRO A 305 14.97 0.01 13.26
C PRO A 305 15.56 -1.36 12.89
N GLU A 306 14.80 -2.41 13.11
CA GLU A 306 14.89 -3.69 12.42
C GLU A 306 14.16 -3.63 11.09
N ILE A 307 14.44 -4.60 10.20
CA ILE A 307 13.75 -4.75 8.93
C ILE A 307 13.01 -6.08 8.92
N ALA A 308 11.71 -6.07 9.11
CA ALA A 308 10.88 -7.24 8.92
C ALA A 308 10.75 -7.57 7.42
N VAL A 309 10.84 -8.85 7.07
CA VAL A 309 10.86 -9.35 5.69
C VAL A 309 9.88 -10.50 5.56
N THR A 310 9.07 -10.47 4.51
CA THR A 310 8.28 -11.62 4.06
C THR A 310 8.81 -12.15 2.74
N CYS A 311 8.59 -13.44 2.49
CA CYS A 311 9.13 -14.16 1.36
C CYS A 311 8.07 -14.96 0.61
N GLU A 312 8.35 -15.27 -0.65
CA GLU A 312 7.68 -16.31 -1.41
C GLU A 312 8.67 -17.45 -1.71
N ALA A 313 8.18 -18.58 -2.18
CA ALA A 313 9.00 -19.78 -2.47
C ALA A 313 9.82 -20.28 -1.25
N ALA A 314 9.26 -20.18 -0.04
CA ALA A 314 9.86 -20.68 1.20
C ALA A 314 9.64 -22.20 1.35
N ASN A 315 10.11 -22.98 0.37
CA ASN A 315 9.88 -24.44 0.31
C ASN A 315 10.81 -25.20 1.26
N GLY A 316 10.32 -26.33 1.77
CA GLY A 316 11.09 -27.25 2.62
C GLY A 316 11.28 -26.70 4.04
N ALA A 317 12.51 -26.58 4.50
CA ALA A 317 12.82 -26.09 5.85
C ALA A 317 13.04 -24.57 5.92
N LYS A 318 12.74 -23.83 4.83
CA LYS A 318 12.92 -22.38 4.80
C LYS A 318 11.79 -21.66 5.52
N SER A 319 12.11 -20.56 6.16
CA SER A 319 11.09 -19.64 6.70
C SER A 319 10.67 -18.60 5.65
N GLY A 320 9.39 -18.22 5.70
CA GLY A 320 8.80 -17.20 4.86
C GLY A 320 8.66 -15.84 5.54
N ALA A 321 8.92 -15.72 6.85
CA ALA A 321 8.85 -14.48 7.61
C ALA A 321 9.99 -14.41 8.64
N PHE A 322 10.74 -13.30 8.63
CA PHE A 322 11.86 -13.05 9.53
C PHE A 322 12.12 -11.55 9.66
N TYR A 323 12.99 -11.14 10.57
CA TYR A 323 13.50 -9.78 10.59
C TYR A 323 15.04 -9.75 10.57
N LEU A 324 15.58 -8.66 10.06
CA LEU A 324 17.00 -8.36 10.04
C LEU A 324 17.31 -7.37 11.15
N LYS A 325 18.21 -7.73 12.08
CA LYS A 325 18.73 -6.87 13.13
C LYS A 325 20.16 -6.45 12.82
N LYS A 326 20.47 -5.17 12.97
CA LYS A 326 21.84 -4.67 12.78
C LYS A 326 22.68 -4.93 14.03
N VAL A 327 23.71 -5.78 13.90
CA VAL A 327 24.66 -6.11 14.97
C VAL A 327 26.06 -5.64 14.53
N GLY A 328 26.53 -4.56 15.12
CA GLY A 328 27.72 -3.86 14.62
C GLY A 328 27.48 -3.33 13.20
N GLU A 329 28.33 -3.76 12.25
CA GLU A 329 28.20 -3.38 10.83
C GLU A 329 27.46 -4.43 9.99
N ARG A 330 26.92 -5.49 10.60
CA ARG A 330 26.27 -6.59 9.87
C ARG A 330 24.80 -6.65 10.19
N TRP A 331 24.00 -7.07 9.18
CA TRP A 331 22.63 -7.44 9.34
C TRP A 331 22.50 -8.94 9.58
N GLU A 332 21.90 -9.33 10.68
CA GLU A 332 21.68 -10.71 11.07
C GLU A 332 20.19 -11.06 11.04
N PRO A 333 19.82 -12.16 10.35
CA PRO A 333 18.42 -12.57 10.30
C PRO A 333 17.99 -13.27 11.60
N ARG A 334 16.73 -13.02 11.98
CA ARG A 334 16.03 -13.69 13.08
C ARG A 334 14.70 -14.23 12.56
N ASP A 335 14.51 -15.53 12.69
CA ASP A 335 13.33 -16.22 12.20
C ASP A 335 12.08 -15.85 13.01
N ILE A 336 10.94 -15.65 12.31
CA ILE A 336 9.61 -15.42 12.89
C ILE A 336 8.67 -16.58 12.52
N GLY A 337 8.62 -16.92 11.23
CA GLY A 337 7.59 -17.79 10.67
C GLY A 337 7.82 -19.28 10.84
N GLY A 338 9.08 -19.70 11.05
CA GLY A 338 9.45 -21.10 11.03
C GLY A 338 9.25 -21.76 9.64
N PRO A 339 9.22 -23.10 9.56
CA PRO A 339 9.22 -23.84 8.29
C PRO A 339 7.84 -23.98 7.64
N LYS A 340 6.81 -23.26 8.09
CA LYS A 340 5.46 -23.26 7.52
C LYS A 340 5.19 -21.94 6.82
N GLY A 341 4.40 -22.01 5.72
CA GLY A 341 4.06 -20.86 4.90
C GLY A 341 5.00 -20.73 3.70
N LEU A 342 4.46 -20.92 2.49
CA LEU A 342 5.22 -20.96 1.24
C LEU A 342 5.24 -19.64 0.49
N LYS A 343 4.16 -18.87 0.55
CA LYS A 343 3.99 -17.66 -0.25
C LYS A 343 3.33 -16.56 0.59
N TYR A 344 4.15 -15.80 1.24
CA TYR A 344 3.75 -14.59 1.93
C TYR A 344 3.65 -13.42 0.95
N ASP A 345 2.87 -12.42 1.33
CA ASP A 345 2.66 -11.23 0.52
C ASP A 345 3.07 -9.97 1.28
N ARG A 346 2.25 -8.93 1.26
CA ARG A 346 2.52 -7.66 1.94
C ARG A 346 2.71 -7.84 3.43
N ILE A 347 3.44 -6.89 4.01
CA ILE A 347 3.72 -6.81 5.43
C ILE A 347 3.20 -5.48 6.00
N GLU A 348 2.52 -5.55 7.13
CA GLU A 348 2.19 -4.41 7.98
C GLU A 348 2.81 -4.64 9.36
N LEU A 349 3.32 -3.55 9.96
CA LEU A 349 3.77 -3.53 11.34
C LEU A 349 2.80 -2.63 12.11
N VAL A 350 2.12 -3.21 13.08
CA VAL A 350 1.01 -2.58 13.81
C VAL A 350 0.91 -3.15 15.21
N ASP A 351 0.71 -2.32 16.22
CA ASP A 351 0.32 -2.75 17.57
C ASP A 351 -1.13 -3.22 17.54
N LEU A 352 -1.33 -4.51 17.27
CA LEU A 352 -2.65 -5.06 17.01
C LEU A 352 -3.43 -5.34 18.28
N ASP A 353 -2.76 -5.78 19.36
CA ASP A 353 -3.40 -6.04 20.66
C ASP A 353 -3.29 -4.85 21.63
N GLY A 354 -2.55 -3.83 21.24
CA GLY A 354 -2.43 -2.57 21.95
C GLY A 354 -1.59 -2.67 23.22
N ASP A 355 -0.60 -3.56 23.23
CA ASP A 355 0.35 -3.70 24.34
C ASP A 355 1.53 -2.72 24.25
N GLY A 356 1.69 -2.05 23.13
CA GLY A 356 2.63 -0.95 22.88
C GLY A 356 3.86 -1.35 22.09
N ASP A 357 3.96 -2.58 21.61
CA ASP A 357 4.94 -2.98 20.62
C ASP A 357 4.32 -3.26 19.25
N LEU A 358 5.15 -3.42 18.22
CA LEU A 358 4.66 -3.61 16.86
C LEU A 358 4.70 -5.09 16.48
N ASP A 359 3.56 -5.60 16.09
CA ASP A 359 3.37 -6.94 15.57
C ASP A 359 3.58 -6.99 14.05
N LEU A 360 3.77 -8.19 13.53
CA LEU A 360 3.81 -8.44 12.10
C LEU A 360 2.50 -9.03 11.61
N LEU A 361 1.82 -8.32 10.72
CA LEU A 361 0.61 -8.77 10.04
C LEU A 361 0.88 -8.96 8.55
N THR A 362 0.50 -10.12 8.00
CA THR A 362 0.71 -10.47 6.59
C THR A 362 -0.36 -11.41 6.06
N CYS A 363 -0.34 -11.71 4.76
CA CYS A 363 -1.14 -12.80 4.17
C CYS A 363 -0.22 -13.91 3.73
N GLU A 364 -0.72 -15.13 3.79
CA GLU A 364 -0.08 -16.31 3.23
C GLU A 364 -1.08 -17.04 2.33
N GLU A 365 -0.70 -17.34 1.08
CA GLU A 365 -1.61 -17.72 0.00
C GLU A 365 -1.62 -19.23 -0.30
N ARG A 366 -0.78 -20.06 0.34
CA ARG A 366 -0.59 -21.46 -0.05
C ARG A 366 -0.84 -22.45 1.06
N ASP A 367 -0.11 -22.35 2.18
CA ASP A 367 -0.19 -23.31 3.27
C ASP A 367 -1.32 -22.98 4.25
N PHE A 368 -1.44 -21.69 4.59
CA PHE A 368 -2.43 -21.23 5.55
C PHE A 368 -3.69 -20.70 4.87
N ASN A 369 -3.56 -20.10 3.68
CA ASN A 369 -4.66 -19.41 3.01
C ASN A 369 -5.34 -18.42 3.98
N ALA A 370 -4.55 -17.56 4.62
CA ALA A 370 -5.00 -16.74 5.74
C ALA A 370 -4.30 -15.39 5.82
N VAL A 371 -4.93 -14.47 6.52
CA VAL A 371 -4.24 -13.33 7.15
C VAL A 371 -3.62 -13.85 8.43
N LEU A 372 -2.32 -13.65 8.60
CA LEU A 372 -1.53 -14.14 9.73
C LEU A 372 -1.04 -12.97 10.57
N TRP A 373 -1.16 -13.11 11.85
CA TRP A 373 -0.61 -12.23 12.85
C TRP A 373 0.47 -12.96 13.66
N TYR A 374 1.65 -12.41 13.65
CA TYR A 374 2.76 -12.82 14.50
C TYR A 374 2.91 -11.76 15.60
N GLU A 375 2.45 -12.14 16.80
CA GLU A 375 2.54 -11.31 18.00
C GLU A 375 4.02 -11.13 18.39
N ASN A 376 4.42 -9.90 18.65
CA ASN A 376 5.74 -9.59 19.15
C ASN A 376 5.81 -9.92 20.66
N PRO A 377 6.76 -10.75 21.10
CA PRO A 377 6.80 -11.18 22.52
C PRO A 377 7.55 -10.21 23.45
N HIS A 378 7.90 -9.00 22.99
CA HIS A 378 8.79 -8.12 23.75
C HIS A 378 8.15 -7.42 24.94
N ARG A 379 6.82 -7.41 25.08
CA ARG A 379 6.09 -6.83 26.23
C ARG A 379 4.94 -7.69 26.70
#